data_879e733f90529033ad7fc8f665ceb558
#
_entry.id   879e733f90529033ad7fc8f665ceb558
#
_cell.length_a   1.000
_cell.length_b   1.000
_cell.length_c   1.000
_cell.angle_alpha   90.00
_cell.angle_beta   90.00
_cell.angle_gamma   90.00
#
_symmetry.space_group_name_H-M   'P 1'
#
loop_
_entity.id
_entity.type
_entity.pdbx_description
1 polymer ?
#
loop_
_entity_poly.entity_id
_entity_poly.type
_entity_poly.pdbx_seq_one_letter_code
_entity_poly.pdbx_strand_id
1 'polypeptide(L)'
;MHEPVLLSILFHADTMTIFGKTVHTSHLFYTWIGMAVLFALGFIVRSRISMVPGHLQSFWESMIEPLENFANDNLGSAAGSRFFPLLGVLFIYILTLNLMGLVPMFDAPTANINTNIGMALLVFFLYHAVGFRIHGIGYLKHFCGPVKLMAPFMFPIEVINHCARPLSLTLRLFGNIKGEEMVLLVVLMMAPIIGTLPLMFLFIFVKILQAFVFYLLTIVSL
;
A
#
# COMPACT_ATOMS: atom_id res chain seq x y z
N MET A 1 -17.96 4.49 20.45
CA MET A 1 -18.50 5.75 19.90
C MET A 1 -18.12 5.76 18.44
N HIS A 2 -19.09 5.58 17.54
CA HIS A 2 -18.86 5.76 16.12
C HIS A 2 -18.75 7.26 15.89
N GLU A 3 -17.57 7.72 15.46
CA GLU A 3 -17.42 9.08 14.98
C GLU A 3 -18.31 9.26 13.74
N PRO A 4 -18.99 10.39 13.58
CA PRO A 4 -19.81 10.64 12.38
C PRO A 4 -18.92 10.76 11.17
N VAL A 5 -18.81 9.68 10.40
CA VAL A 5 -18.11 9.65 9.13
C VAL A 5 -18.86 10.56 8.16
N LEU A 6 -18.16 11.41 7.43
CA LEU A 6 -18.73 12.37 6.46
C LEU A 6 -19.76 11.73 5.52
N LEU A 7 -19.56 10.45 5.21
CA LEU A 7 -20.43 9.69 4.33
C LEU A 7 -21.76 9.30 4.97
N SER A 8 -21.77 8.99 6.30
CA SER A 8 -23.00 8.68 7.03
C SER A 8 -23.90 9.91 7.14
N ILE A 9 -23.27 11.10 7.21
CA ILE A 9 -23.99 12.38 7.22
C ILE A 9 -24.55 12.72 5.83
N LEU A 10 -23.77 12.48 4.75
CA LEU A 10 -24.15 12.88 3.40
C LEU A 10 -25.05 11.88 2.66
N PHE A 11 -24.90 10.59 2.89
CA PHE A 11 -25.57 9.57 2.06
C PHE A 11 -26.38 8.53 2.83
N HIS A 12 -26.41 8.51 4.16
CA HIS A 12 -27.08 7.45 4.96
C HIS A 12 -26.75 6.00 4.53
N ALA A 13 -25.61 5.78 3.89
CA ALA A 13 -25.25 4.52 3.20
C ALA A 13 -24.11 3.79 3.90
N ASP A 14 -24.19 3.61 5.22
CA ASP A 14 -23.13 2.92 5.97
C ASP A 14 -23.12 1.40 5.76
N THR A 15 -24.23 0.84 5.32
CA THR A 15 -24.36 -0.62 5.18
C THR A 15 -25.15 -1.00 3.93
N MET A 16 -24.52 -1.76 3.04
CA MET A 16 -25.21 -2.48 1.96
C MET A 16 -25.39 -3.95 2.35
N THR A 17 -26.61 -4.45 2.24
CA THR A 17 -26.86 -5.88 2.41
C THR A 17 -26.62 -6.61 1.08
N ILE A 18 -25.49 -7.32 0.98
CA ILE A 18 -25.17 -8.18 -0.16
C ILE A 18 -25.24 -9.62 0.33
N PHE A 19 -26.10 -10.44 -0.28
CA PHE A 19 -26.34 -11.84 0.11
C PHE A 19 -26.68 -12.05 1.60
N GLY A 20 -27.48 -11.16 2.20
CA GLY A 20 -27.91 -11.29 3.61
C GLY A 20 -26.85 -10.95 4.65
N LYS A 21 -25.66 -10.45 4.24
CA LYS A 21 -24.65 -9.90 5.13
C LYS A 21 -24.58 -8.38 4.98
N THR A 22 -24.63 -7.68 6.11
CA THR A 22 -24.38 -6.23 6.17
C THR A 22 -22.90 -5.97 5.99
N VAL A 23 -22.52 -5.36 4.88
CA VAL A 23 -21.14 -4.96 4.57
C VAL A 23 -21.05 -3.44 4.76
N HIS A 24 -20.09 -3.00 5.56
CA HIS A 24 -19.76 -1.58 5.67
C HIS A 24 -19.14 -1.13 4.34
N THR A 25 -19.85 -0.29 3.60
CA THR A 25 -19.44 0.17 2.26
C THR A 25 -18.60 1.44 2.30
N SER A 26 -18.49 2.09 3.44
CA SER A 26 -17.73 3.34 3.62
C SER A 26 -16.27 3.22 3.12
N HIS A 27 -15.60 2.12 3.45
CA HIS A 27 -14.20 1.88 3.03
C HIS A 27 -14.04 1.75 1.50
N LEU A 28 -15.01 1.14 0.82
CA LEU A 28 -14.98 1.04 -0.64
C LEU A 28 -15.09 2.43 -1.27
N PHE A 29 -15.96 3.27 -0.72
CA PHE A 29 -16.16 4.64 -1.22
C PHE A 29 -14.89 5.48 -1.08
N TYR A 30 -14.22 5.44 0.07
CA TYR A 30 -12.96 6.14 0.29
C TYR A 30 -11.83 5.60 -0.61
N THR A 31 -11.82 4.29 -0.88
CA THR A 31 -10.88 3.69 -1.84
C THR A 31 -11.11 4.24 -3.26
N TRP A 32 -12.37 4.36 -3.68
CA TRP A 32 -12.73 4.95 -4.98
C TRP A 32 -12.36 6.43 -5.06
N ILE A 33 -12.57 7.19 -3.98
CA ILE A 33 -12.13 8.59 -3.89
C ILE A 33 -10.60 8.65 -4.04
N GLY A 34 -9.86 7.81 -3.33
CA GLY A 34 -8.40 7.74 -3.45
C GLY A 34 -7.94 7.45 -4.88
N MET A 35 -8.60 6.51 -5.57
CA MET A 35 -8.33 6.26 -6.99
C MET A 35 -8.66 7.47 -7.85
N ALA A 36 -9.79 8.12 -7.64
CA ALA A 36 -10.19 9.31 -8.41
C ALA A 36 -9.19 10.46 -8.21
N VAL A 37 -8.71 10.67 -6.98
CA VAL A 37 -7.67 11.67 -6.68
C VAL A 37 -6.37 11.35 -7.42
N LEU A 38 -5.95 10.08 -7.43
CA LEU A 38 -4.75 9.67 -8.17
C LEU A 38 -4.89 9.86 -9.68
N PHE A 39 -6.02 9.48 -10.25
CA PHE A 39 -6.27 9.72 -11.68
C PHE A 39 -6.27 11.20 -12.02
N ALA A 40 -6.89 12.04 -11.18
CA ALA A 40 -6.90 13.48 -11.36
C ALA A 40 -5.47 14.06 -11.28
N LEU A 41 -4.69 13.66 -10.28
CA LEU A 41 -3.28 14.09 -10.15
C LEU A 41 -2.44 13.63 -11.34
N GLY A 42 -2.56 12.37 -11.74
CA GLY A 42 -1.86 11.84 -12.92
C GLY A 42 -2.23 12.59 -14.21
N PHE A 43 -3.49 12.93 -14.38
CA PHE A 43 -3.95 13.71 -15.54
C PHE A 43 -3.42 15.15 -15.53
N ILE A 44 -3.40 15.79 -14.34
CA ILE A 44 -2.84 17.14 -14.16
C ILE A 44 -1.33 17.14 -14.46
N VAL A 45 -0.59 16.18 -13.92
CA VAL A 45 0.84 16.07 -14.18
C VAL A 45 1.10 15.83 -15.66
N ARG A 46 0.39 14.86 -16.27
CA ARG A 46 0.54 14.54 -17.69
C ARG A 46 0.24 15.73 -18.61
N SER A 47 -0.74 16.55 -18.27
CA SER A 47 -1.11 17.72 -19.09
C SER A 47 -0.09 18.86 -19.01
N ARG A 48 0.79 18.85 -18.02
CA ARG A 48 1.80 19.89 -17.76
C ARG A 48 3.24 19.44 -17.97
N ILE A 49 3.46 18.27 -18.57
CA ILE A 49 4.79 17.79 -18.90
C ILE A 49 5.38 18.69 -19.99
N SER A 50 6.51 19.32 -19.70
CA SER A 50 7.27 20.17 -20.61
C SER A 50 8.75 19.85 -20.58
N MET A 51 9.49 20.19 -21.66
CA MET A 51 10.96 20.00 -21.73
C MET A 51 11.71 20.76 -20.62
N VAL A 52 11.16 21.88 -20.17
CA VAL A 52 11.69 22.62 -19.00
C VAL A 52 10.75 22.33 -17.83
N PRO A 53 11.20 21.56 -16.81
CA PRO A 53 10.33 21.11 -15.74
C PRO A 53 9.83 22.29 -14.91
N GLY A 54 8.52 22.41 -14.76
CA GLY A 54 7.89 23.31 -13.82
C GLY A 54 7.97 22.77 -12.37
N HIS A 55 7.64 23.59 -11.37
CA HIS A 55 7.72 23.22 -9.96
C HIS A 55 6.99 21.91 -9.62
N LEU A 56 5.80 21.68 -10.19
CA LEU A 56 5.04 20.45 -9.98
C LEU A 56 5.73 19.23 -10.59
N GLN A 57 6.22 19.35 -11.81
CA GLN A 57 6.94 18.27 -12.49
C GLN A 57 8.22 17.94 -11.74
N SER A 58 9.02 18.93 -11.35
CA SER A 58 10.25 18.74 -10.58
C SER A 58 10.00 18.06 -9.23
N PHE A 59 8.91 18.38 -8.55
CA PHE A 59 8.53 17.71 -7.30
C PHE A 59 8.27 16.21 -7.53
N TRP A 60 7.47 15.86 -8.54
CA TRP A 60 7.18 14.46 -8.86
C TRP A 60 8.41 13.71 -9.34
N GLU A 61 9.24 14.30 -10.18
CA GLU A 61 10.51 13.72 -10.63
C GLU A 61 11.44 13.45 -9.45
N SER A 62 11.61 14.43 -8.55
CA SER A 62 12.43 14.27 -7.34
C SER A 62 11.94 13.17 -6.40
N MET A 63 10.65 12.84 -6.41
CA MET A 63 10.09 11.74 -5.62
C MET A 63 10.19 10.39 -6.35
N ILE A 64 10.04 10.38 -7.66
CA ILE A 64 9.99 9.16 -8.47
C ILE A 64 11.39 8.64 -8.82
N GLU A 65 12.32 9.55 -9.13
CA GLU A 65 13.68 9.20 -9.54
C GLU A 65 14.45 8.34 -8.52
N PRO A 66 14.45 8.66 -7.21
CA PRO A 66 15.08 7.79 -6.21
C PRO A 66 14.47 6.39 -6.14
N LEU A 67 13.15 6.28 -6.34
CA LEU A 67 12.46 4.99 -6.35
C LEU A 67 12.85 4.17 -7.58
N GLU A 68 12.94 4.81 -8.75
CA GLU A 68 13.36 4.15 -9.97
C GLU A 68 14.81 3.68 -9.88
N ASN A 69 15.71 4.53 -9.39
CA ASN A 69 17.10 4.16 -9.18
C ASN A 69 17.22 2.98 -8.22
N PHE A 70 16.48 3.01 -7.11
CA PHE A 70 16.44 1.91 -6.14
C PHE A 70 15.92 0.60 -6.77
N ALA A 71 14.90 0.66 -7.63
CA ALA A 71 14.41 -0.52 -8.35
C ALA A 71 15.46 -1.05 -9.33
N ASN A 72 16.14 -0.18 -10.07
CA ASN A 72 17.18 -0.54 -11.03
C ASN A 72 18.39 -1.16 -10.34
N ASP A 73 18.79 -0.67 -9.17
CA ASP A 73 19.91 -1.19 -8.38
C ASP A 73 19.63 -2.61 -7.85
N ASN A 74 18.38 -2.90 -7.47
CA ASN A 74 18.01 -4.18 -6.88
C ASN A 74 17.58 -5.25 -7.90
N LEU A 75 16.88 -4.86 -8.96
CA LEU A 75 16.36 -5.78 -9.99
C LEU A 75 17.25 -5.85 -11.24
N GLY A 76 18.23 -4.94 -11.38
CA GLY A 76 18.97 -4.70 -12.59
C GLY A 76 18.22 -3.78 -13.56
N SER A 77 18.97 -3.01 -14.38
CA SER A 77 18.42 -1.93 -15.22
C SER A 77 17.31 -2.37 -16.18
N ALA A 78 17.42 -3.58 -16.76
CA ALA A 78 16.43 -4.09 -17.71
C ALA A 78 15.11 -4.53 -17.04
N ALA A 79 15.19 -5.15 -15.86
CA ALA A 79 14.01 -5.58 -15.11
C ALA A 79 13.43 -4.40 -14.31
N GLY A 80 14.29 -3.59 -13.69
CA GLY A 80 13.89 -2.42 -12.93
C GLY A 80 13.01 -1.48 -13.75
N SER A 81 13.47 -1.02 -14.90
CA SER A 81 12.71 -0.13 -15.79
C SER A 81 11.39 -0.73 -16.30
N ARG A 82 11.34 -2.07 -16.46
CA ARG A 82 10.12 -2.76 -16.91
C ARG A 82 9.05 -2.85 -15.82
N PHE A 83 9.44 -3.13 -14.56
CA PHE A 83 8.51 -3.30 -13.46
C PHE A 83 8.25 -2.01 -12.69
N PHE A 84 9.11 -1.01 -12.84
CA PHE A 84 9.00 0.27 -12.15
C PHE A 84 7.63 0.96 -12.30
N PRO A 85 6.99 1.04 -13.49
CA PRO A 85 5.69 1.70 -13.61
C PRO A 85 4.64 1.11 -12.68
N LEU A 86 4.66 -0.21 -12.50
CA LEU A 86 3.73 -0.91 -11.61
C LEU A 86 4.09 -0.69 -10.14
N LEU A 87 5.37 -0.79 -9.80
CA LEU A 87 5.88 -0.57 -8.45
C LEU A 87 5.64 0.88 -8.00
N GLY A 88 5.89 1.85 -8.89
CA GLY A 88 5.67 3.26 -8.63
C GLY A 88 4.19 3.59 -8.42
N VAL A 89 3.29 3.04 -9.24
CA VAL A 89 1.84 3.20 -9.07
C VAL A 89 1.40 2.61 -7.73
N LEU A 90 1.87 1.43 -7.36
CA LEU A 90 1.57 0.81 -6.06
C LEU A 90 2.04 1.68 -4.89
N PHE A 91 3.26 2.20 -4.97
CA PHE A 91 3.80 3.09 -3.93
C PHE A 91 2.95 4.34 -3.76
N ILE A 92 2.67 5.06 -4.86
CA ILE A 92 1.88 6.29 -4.84
C ILE A 92 0.46 6.01 -4.36
N TYR A 93 -0.14 4.89 -4.78
CA TYR A 93 -1.47 4.48 -4.36
C TYR A 93 -1.55 4.25 -2.84
N ILE A 94 -0.65 3.45 -2.30
CA ILE A 94 -0.61 3.17 -0.85
C ILE A 94 -0.31 4.45 -0.06
N LEU A 95 0.63 5.27 -0.54
CA LEU A 95 0.93 6.55 0.08
C LEU A 95 -0.30 7.46 0.13
N THR A 96 -1.03 7.57 -0.97
CA THR A 96 -2.25 8.38 -1.04
C THR A 96 -3.31 7.88 -0.08
N LEU A 97 -3.59 6.58 -0.05
CA LEU A 97 -4.57 5.99 0.87
C LEU A 97 -4.18 6.19 2.34
N ASN A 98 -2.88 6.08 2.64
CA ASN A 98 -2.37 6.31 3.99
C ASN A 98 -2.50 7.79 4.39
N LEU A 99 -2.16 8.71 3.49
CA LEU A 99 -2.26 10.15 3.75
C LEU A 99 -3.71 10.62 3.88
N MET A 100 -4.66 10.01 3.17
CA MET A 100 -6.09 10.32 3.33
C MET A 100 -6.57 10.15 4.77
N GLY A 101 -6.04 9.18 5.51
CA GLY A 101 -6.37 8.97 6.91
C GLY A 101 -5.84 10.05 7.88
N LEU A 102 -5.08 11.04 7.41
CA LEU A 102 -4.69 12.20 8.20
C LEU A 102 -5.74 13.32 8.18
N VAL A 103 -6.65 13.26 7.21
CA VAL A 103 -7.70 14.27 7.10
C VAL A 103 -8.78 13.96 8.15
N PRO A 104 -9.06 14.88 9.09
CA PRO A 104 -10.13 14.70 10.06
C PRO A 104 -11.46 14.38 9.35
N MET A 105 -12.21 13.42 9.86
CA MET A 105 -13.48 12.92 9.29
C MET A 105 -13.36 11.97 8.09
N PHE A 106 -12.14 11.64 7.62
CA PHE A 106 -11.92 10.60 6.62
C PHE A 106 -11.37 9.35 7.30
N ASP A 107 -12.08 8.24 7.17
CA ASP A 107 -11.53 6.94 7.55
C ASP A 107 -10.49 6.50 6.51
N ALA A 108 -9.29 6.18 6.96
CA ALA A 108 -8.28 5.60 6.08
C ALA A 108 -8.80 4.29 5.49
N PRO A 109 -8.89 4.12 4.15
CA PRO A 109 -9.28 2.84 3.56
C PRO A 109 -8.39 1.69 4.02
N THR A 110 -7.14 1.99 4.31
CA THR A 110 -6.13 1.07 4.84
C THR A 110 -6.31 0.72 6.32
N ALA A 111 -7.24 1.37 7.05
CA ALA A 111 -7.70 0.94 8.37
C ALA A 111 -8.56 -0.33 8.32
N ASN A 112 -9.01 -0.75 7.13
CA ASN A 112 -9.76 -1.99 6.95
C ASN A 112 -8.84 -3.11 6.47
N ILE A 113 -8.87 -4.24 7.20
CA ILE A 113 -8.04 -5.40 6.88
C ILE A 113 -8.35 -5.98 5.50
N ASN A 114 -9.60 -5.92 5.04
CA ASN A 114 -10.02 -6.45 3.74
C ASN A 114 -9.37 -5.68 2.58
N THR A 115 -9.26 -4.36 2.69
CA THR A 115 -8.59 -3.51 1.69
C THR A 115 -7.11 -3.86 1.62
N ASN A 116 -6.46 -4.05 2.77
CA ASN A 116 -5.05 -4.39 2.85
C ASN A 116 -4.77 -5.80 2.33
N ILE A 117 -5.64 -6.78 2.63
CA ILE A 117 -5.55 -8.12 2.06
C ILE A 117 -5.68 -8.07 0.54
N GLY A 118 -6.62 -7.29 0.00
CA GLY A 118 -6.79 -7.12 -1.44
C GLY A 118 -5.52 -6.62 -2.12
N MET A 119 -4.88 -5.59 -1.58
CA MET A 119 -3.62 -5.06 -2.10
C MET A 119 -2.46 -6.07 -1.97
N ALA A 120 -2.35 -6.72 -0.82
CA ALA A 120 -1.30 -7.71 -0.59
C ALA A 120 -1.44 -8.94 -1.48
N LEU A 121 -2.67 -9.41 -1.72
CA LEU A 121 -2.96 -10.50 -2.64
C LEU A 121 -2.68 -10.11 -4.10
N LEU A 122 -2.99 -8.88 -4.50
CA LEU A 122 -2.66 -8.38 -5.83
C LEU A 122 -1.16 -8.49 -6.08
N VAL A 123 -0.34 -8.00 -5.15
CA VAL A 123 1.13 -8.11 -5.23
C VAL A 123 1.57 -9.57 -5.21
N PHE A 124 0.96 -10.40 -4.36
CA PHE A 124 1.24 -11.82 -4.27
C PHE A 124 1.02 -12.56 -5.60
N PHE A 125 -0.14 -12.37 -6.21
CA PHE A 125 -0.43 -12.98 -7.52
C PHE A 125 0.48 -12.44 -8.62
N LEU A 126 0.83 -11.17 -8.56
CA LEU A 126 1.64 -10.52 -9.55
C LEU A 126 3.06 -11.08 -9.56
N TYR A 127 3.75 -11.16 -8.42
CA TYR A 127 5.11 -11.70 -8.42
C TYR A 127 5.14 -13.19 -8.75
N HIS A 128 4.10 -13.97 -8.36
CA HIS A 128 3.98 -15.35 -8.80
C HIS A 128 3.76 -15.47 -10.31
N ALA A 129 2.90 -14.63 -10.90
CA ALA A 129 2.67 -14.62 -12.35
C ALA A 129 3.95 -14.26 -13.12
N VAL A 130 4.72 -13.31 -12.61
CA VAL A 130 6.04 -12.95 -13.17
C VAL A 130 7.02 -14.12 -13.04
N GLY A 131 7.10 -14.74 -11.87
CA GLY A 131 7.94 -15.91 -11.60
C GLY A 131 7.61 -17.08 -12.54
N PHE A 132 6.35 -17.39 -12.73
CA PHE A 132 5.89 -18.42 -13.69
C PHE A 132 6.20 -18.04 -15.15
N ARG A 133 6.08 -16.76 -15.50
CA ARG A 133 6.34 -16.30 -16.87
C ARG A 133 7.83 -16.35 -17.25
N ILE A 134 8.72 -16.11 -16.27
CA ILE A 134 10.18 -16.10 -16.51
C ILE A 134 10.76 -17.51 -16.44
N HIS A 135 10.40 -18.29 -15.44
CA HIS A 135 10.99 -19.59 -15.14
C HIS A 135 10.11 -20.79 -15.53
N GLY A 136 8.87 -20.55 -15.98
CA GLY A 136 7.92 -21.61 -16.35
C GLY A 136 7.71 -22.60 -15.20
N ILE A 137 7.63 -23.90 -15.55
CA ILE A 137 7.46 -25.00 -14.57
C ILE A 137 8.71 -25.13 -13.65
N GLY A 138 9.85 -24.60 -14.09
CA GLY A 138 11.08 -24.56 -13.28
C GLY A 138 10.95 -23.72 -12.00
N TYR A 139 9.98 -22.78 -11.95
CA TYR A 139 9.67 -22.00 -10.76
C TYR A 139 9.30 -22.88 -9.55
N LEU A 140 8.58 -23.98 -9.78
CA LEU A 140 8.25 -24.94 -8.71
C LEU A 140 9.48 -25.64 -8.13
N LYS A 141 10.57 -25.80 -8.91
CA LYS A 141 11.83 -26.36 -8.41
C LYS A 141 12.52 -25.41 -7.43
N HIS A 142 12.28 -24.12 -7.54
CA HIS A 142 12.82 -23.13 -6.61
C HIS A 142 12.29 -23.34 -5.18
N PHE A 143 11.04 -23.76 -5.05
CA PHE A 143 10.44 -24.13 -3.76
C PHE A 143 11.07 -25.38 -3.11
N CYS A 144 11.70 -26.24 -3.91
CA CYS A 144 12.34 -27.45 -3.40
C CYS A 144 13.76 -27.21 -2.87
N GLY A 145 14.32 -26.00 -3.04
CA GLY A 145 15.66 -25.65 -2.59
C GLY A 145 16.79 -26.31 -3.42
N PRO A 146 18.07 -25.98 -3.11
CA PRO A 146 19.22 -26.45 -3.90
C PRO A 146 19.57 -27.92 -3.64
N VAL A 147 19.14 -28.51 -2.52
CA VAL A 147 19.49 -29.87 -2.09
C VAL A 147 18.28 -30.80 -2.16
N LYS A 148 18.29 -31.75 -3.11
CA LYS A 148 17.19 -32.69 -3.34
C LYS A 148 16.80 -33.51 -2.09
N LEU A 149 17.76 -33.82 -1.22
CA LEU A 149 17.52 -34.58 0.00
C LEU A 149 16.71 -33.81 1.04
N MET A 150 16.84 -32.48 1.05
CA MET A 150 16.12 -31.59 1.97
C MET A 150 14.81 -31.04 1.39
N ALA A 151 14.50 -31.36 0.14
CA ALA A 151 13.30 -30.88 -0.57
C ALA A 151 11.99 -31.08 0.22
N PRO A 152 11.71 -32.21 0.89
CA PRO A 152 10.46 -32.40 1.63
C PRO A 152 10.34 -31.50 2.86
N PHE A 153 11.45 -31.00 3.42
CA PHE A 153 11.45 -30.02 4.52
C PHE A 153 11.47 -28.59 4.02
N MET A 154 12.20 -28.31 2.94
CA MET A 154 12.30 -26.96 2.37
C MET A 154 10.99 -26.50 1.72
N PHE A 155 10.29 -27.39 1.04
CA PHE A 155 9.04 -27.07 0.36
C PHE A 155 7.96 -26.46 1.28
N PRO A 156 7.59 -27.09 2.42
CA PRO A 156 6.60 -26.48 3.31
C PRO A 156 7.09 -25.16 3.94
N ILE A 157 8.37 -25.04 4.25
CA ILE A 157 8.94 -23.80 4.80
C ILE A 157 8.84 -22.67 3.77
N GLU A 158 9.18 -22.94 2.52
CA GLU A 158 9.11 -21.95 1.45
C GLU A 158 7.66 -21.52 1.14
N VAL A 159 6.71 -22.47 1.13
CA VAL A 159 5.29 -22.18 1.01
C VAL A 159 4.81 -21.28 2.16
N ILE A 160 5.21 -21.59 3.40
CA ILE A 160 4.87 -20.77 4.57
C ILE A 160 5.47 -19.37 4.42
N ASN A 161 6.73 -19.23 4.00
CA ASN A 161 7.38 -17.94 3.78
C ASN A 161 6.64 -17.10 2.73
N HIS A 162 6.26 -17.71 1.61
CA HIS A 162 5.50 -17.02 0.57
C HIS A 162 4.10 -16.59 1.04
N CYS A 163 3.40 -17.41 1.82
CA CYS A 163 2.11 -17.06 2.42
C CYS A 163 2.23 -16.03 3.55
N ALA A 164 3.33 -16.07 4.30
CA ALA A 164 3.57 -15.13 5.39
C ALA A 164 3.82 -13.69 4.90
N ARG A 165 4.38 -13.51 3.69
CA ARG A 165 4.64 -12.18 3.12
C ARG A 165 3.38 -11.32 2.99
N PRO A 166 2.31 -11.72 2.27
CA PRO A 166 1.09 -10.92 2.17
C PRO A 166 0.40 -10.74 3.53
N LEU A 167 0.47 -11.75 4.40
CA LEU A 167 -0.08 -11.67 5.74
C LEU A 167 0.65 -10.60 6.58
N SER A 168 1.98 -10.66 6.62
CA SER A 168 2.81 -9.68 7.33
C SER A 168 2.58 -8.25 6.81
N LEU A 169 2.47 -8.12 5.49
CA LEU A 169 2.22 -6.84 4.83
C LEU A 169 0.87 -6.24 5.23
N THR A 170 -0.18 -7.06 5.20
CA THR A 170 -1.55 -6.70 5.61
C THR A 170 -1.60 -6.29 7.08
N LEU A 171 -1.03 -7.13 7.97
CA LEU A 171 -1.05 -6.87 9.41
C LEU A 171 -0.25 -5.61 9.77
N ARG A 172 0.85 -5.35 9.07
CA ARG A 172 1.66 -4.15 9.27
C ARG A 172 0.91 -2.89 8.91
N LEU A 173 0.26 -2.84 7.73
CA LEU A 173 -0.56 -1.71 7.32
C LEU A 173 -1.71 -1.47 8.31
N PHE A 174 -2.47 -2.50 8.61
CA PHE A 174 -3.60 -2.43 9.53
C PHE A 174 -3.16 -2.02 10.95
N GLY A 175 -2.12 -2.66 11.48
CA GLY A 175 -1.64 -2.43 12.84
C GLY A 175 -1.08 -1.03 13.04
N ASN A 176 -0.34 -0.50 12.06
CA ASN A 176 0.17 0.86 12.15
C ASN A 176 -0.96 1.88 12.19
N ILE A 177 -1.95 1.78 11.29
CA ILE A 177 -3.04 2.75 11.22
C ILE A 177 -3.93 2.67 12.46
N LYS A 178 -4.30 1.46 12.90
CA LYS A 178 -5.08 1.30 14.13
C LYS A 178 -4.30 1.73 15.38
N GLY A 179 -2.99 1.48 15.41
CA GLY A 179 -2.11 1.97 16.46
C GLY A 179 -2.07 3.50 16.52
N GLU A 180 -1.92 4.15 15.37
CA GLU A 180 -1.94 5.61 15.25
C GLU A 180 -3.27 6.20 15.75
N GLU A 181 -4.41 5.65 15.33
CA GLU A 181 -5.73 6.08 15.77
C GLU A 181 -5.89 5.98 17.30
N MET A 182 -5.46 4.86 17.90
CA MET A 182 -5.54 4.66 19.34
C MET A 182 -4.64 5.64 20.10
N VAL A 183 -3.41 5.84 19.66
CA VAL A 183 -2.48 6.79 20.28
C VAL A 183 -3.01 8.21 20.16
N LEU A 184 -3.55 8.58 18.99
CA LEU A 184 -4.13 9.90 18.76
C LEU A 184 -5.29 10.17 19.73
N LEU A 185 -6.19 9.20 19.92
CA LEU A 185 -7.31 9.33 20.85
C LEU A 185 -6.84 9.57 22.29
N VAL A 186 -5.85 8.80 22.77
CA VAL A 186 -5.31 8.95 24.13
C VAL A 186 -4.66 10.32 24.30
N VAL A 187 -3.86 10.76 23.34
CA VAL A 187 -3.16 12.06 23.41
C VAL A 187 -4.15 13.22 23.29
N LEU A 188 -5.21 13.08 22.49
CA LEU A 188 -6.27 14.08 22.37
C LEU A 188 -7.00 14.29 23.72
N MET A 189 -7.18 13.22 24.49
CA MET A 189 -7.80 13.31 25.84
C MET A 189 -6.86 13.96 26.87
N MET A 190 -5.54 13.78 26.74
CA MET A 190 -4.56 14.29 27.70
C MET A 190 -4.11 15.73 27.39
N ALA A 191 -3.80 16.01 26.13
CA ALA A 191 -3.25 17.28 25.69
C ALA A 191 -3.72 17.61 24.26
N PRO A 192 -4.95 18.14 24.09
CA PRO A 192 -5.61 18.19 22.78
C PRO A 192 -4.85 18.99 21.71
N ILE A 193 -4.18 20.06 22.06
CA ILE A 193 -3.48 20.92 21.07
C ILE A 193 -1.99 20.63 21.05
N ILE A 194 -1.34 20.68 22.20
CA ILE A 194 0.13 20.58 22.30
C ILE A 194 0.62 19.18 21.98
N GLY A 195 -0.13 18.14 22.35
CA GLY A 195 0.24 16.74 22.10
C GLY A 195 -0.08 16.28 20.68
N THR A 196 -1.20 16.73 20.11
CA THR A 196 -1.69 16.26 18.81
C THR A 196 -0.84 16.74 17.65
N LEU A 197 -0.37 17.99 17.65
CA LEU A 197 0.41 18.55 16.54
C LEU A 197 1.73 17.80 16.26
N PRO A 198 2.63 17.59 17.25
CA PRO A 198 3.87 16.84 17.00
C PRO A 198 3.58 15.39 16.64
N LEU A 199 2.51 14.80 17.17
CA LEU A 199 2.12 13.44 16.85
C LEU A 199 1.65 13.29 15.41
N MET A 200 0.85 14.22 14.89
CA MET A 200 0.44 14.25 13.50
C MET A 200 1.63 14.34 12.54
N PHE A 201 2.63 15.15 12.89
CA PHE A 201 3.87 15.24 12.11
C PHE A 201 4.61 13.89 12.08
N LEU A 202 4.70 13.22 13.23
CA LEU A 202 5.27 11.88 13.32
C LEU A 202 4.49 10.87 12.46
N PHE A 203 3.17 10.92 12.46
CA PHE A 203 2.33 10.02 11.67
C PHE A 203 2.51 10.21 10.16
N ILE A 204 2.68 11.45 9.68
CA ILE A 204 3.02 11.69 8.26
C ILE A 204 4.28 10.93 7.88
N PHE A 205 5.32 11.03 8.71
CA PHE A 205 6.58 10.33 8.48
C PHE A 205 6.41 8.80 8.47
N VAL A 206 5.67 8.26 9.44
CA VAL A 206 5.38 6.82 9.52
C VAL A 206 4.61 6.34 8.29
N LYS A 207 3.64 7.11 7.79
CA LYS A 207 2.86 6.78 6.59
C LYS A 207 3.71 6.74 5.33
N ILE A 208 4.66 7.65 5.18
CA ILE A 208 5.62 7.65 4.07
C ILE A 208 6.54 6.43 4.18
N LEU A 209 7.11 6.18 5.36
CA LEU A 209 7.94 4.99 5.60
C LEU A 209 7.17 3.70 5.32
N GLN A 210 5.91 3.62 5.71
CA GLN A 210 5.08 2.44 5.49
C GLN A 210 4.87 2.15 4.00
N ALA A 211 4.61 3.18 3.19
CA ALA A 211 4.50 3.04 1.74
C ALA A 211 5.84 2.58 1.13
N PHE A 212 6.95 3.13 1.62
CA PHE A 212 8.28 2.73 1.17
C PHE A 212 8.63 1.29 1.55
N VAL A 213 8.31 0.86 2.76
CA VAL A 213 8.52 -0.54 3.19
C VAL A 213 7.69 -1.51 2.34
N PHE A 214 6.46 -1.14 1.97
CA PHE A 214 5.65 -1.94 1.07
C PHE A 214 6.31 -2.07 -0.31
N TYR A 215 6.78 -0.96 -0.86
CA TYR A 215 7.52 -0.90 -2.12
C TYR A 215 8.78 -1.79 -2.09
N LEU A 216 9.58 -1.66 -1.03
CA LEU A 216 10.81 -2.43 -0.83
C LEU A 216 10.54 -3.94 -0.75
N LEU A 217 9.53 -4.36 0.03
CA LEU A 217 9.15 -5.77 0.13
C LEU A 217 8.65 -6.33 -1.20
N THR A 218 7.97 -5.52 -2.01
CA THR A 218 7.53 -5.92 -3.34
C THR A 218 8.73 -6.15 -4.27
N ILE A 219 9.73 -5.27 -4.25
CA ILE A 219 10.98 -5.43 -5.02
C ILE A 219 11.73 -6.70 -4.61
N VAL A 220 11.90 -6.92 -3.31
CA VAL A 220 12.59 -8.13 -2.80
C VAL A 220 11.84 -9.42 -3.15
N SER A 221 10.54 -9.32 -3.45
CA SER A 221 9.70 -10.46 -3.83
C SER A 221 9.74 -10.76 -5.34
N LEU A 222 10.10 -9.78 -6.17
CA LEU A 222 10.22 -9.89 -7.63
C LEU A 222 11.55 -10.47 -8.06
#